data_d03d13740ee63c762820e838e19f5103
#
_entry.id   d03d13740ee63c762820e838e19f5103
#
_cell.length_a   1.000
_cell.length_b   1.000
_cell.length_c   1.000
_cell.angle_alpha   90.00
_cell.angle_beta   90.00
_cell.angle_gamma   90.00
#
_symmetry.space_group_name_H-M   'P 1'
#
loop_
_entity.id
_entity.type
_entity.pdbx_description
1 polymer ?
#
loop_
_entity_poly.entity_id
_entity_poly.type
_entity_poly.pdbx_seq_one_letter_code
_entity_poly.pdbx_strand_id
1 'polypeptide(L)'
;MNIHFTFHPERCVGCGACVMACINEKGIDTSKQLPYRLLKRNEYGDGKELNITWFVHGCMHCRDHPCATACPKGCFSVDRETGTVQLDSAACVGCRKCEKTCSYEAIQQIEKRAAKCDGCLRRLRRGLLPLCVQACPRQALTVDEKNQVVLDGLAGLREELAEFRRRERQEVR
;
A
#
# COMPACT_ATOMS: atom_id res chain seq x y z
N MET A 1 -9.37 -2.20 18.35
CA MET A 1 -8.85 -1.02 17.64
C MET A 1 -8.82 -1.34 16.15
N ASN A 2 -9.57 -0.62 15.32
CA ASN A 2 -9.57 -0.89 13.87
C ASN A 2 -8.67 0.13 13.17
N ILE A 3 -7.54 -0.33 12.65
CA ILE A 3 -6.57 0.54 12.01
C ILE A 3 -6.88 0.71 10.53
N HIS A 4 -7.03 1.97 10.11
CA HIS A 4 -7.11 2.39 8.72
C HIS A 4 -6.03 3.42 8.45
N PHE A 5 -5.35 3.26 7.33
CA PHE A 5 -4.37 4.25 6.91
C PHE A 5 -5.06 5.43 6.23
N THR A 6 -4.64 6.62 6.58
CA THR A 6 -5.05 7.86 5.91
C THR A 6 -3.81 8.56 5.35
N PHE A 7 -3.94 9.07 4.13
CA PHE A 7 -2.90 9.85 3.48
C PHE A 7 -3.38 11.29 3.28
N HIS A 8 -2.55 12.24 3.68
CA HIS A 8 -2.75 13.69 3.58
C HIS A 8 -1.78 14.28 2.56
N PRO A 9 -2.17 14.38 1.27
CA PRO A 9 -1.26 14.82 0.20
C PRO A 9 -0.71 16.22 0.44
N GLU A 10 -1.48 17.11 1.03
CA GLU A 10 -1.10 18.49 1.34
C GLU A 10 0.07 18.59 2.35
N ARG A 11 0.33 17.55 3.09
CA ARG A 11 1.44 17.47 4.06
C ARG A 11 2.67 16.77 3.50
N CYS A 12 2.51 16.05 2.38
CA CYS A 12 3.56 15.21 1.83
C CYS A 12 4.59 16.03 1.08
N VAL A 13 5.86 15.91 1.46
CA VAL A 13 7.01 16.56 0.81
C VAL A 13 7.86 15.62 -0.03
N GLY A 14 7.39 14.38 -0.25
CA GLY A 14 8.08 13.42 -1.10
C GLY A 14 9.40 12.86 -0.55
N CYS A 15 9.63 12.94 0.75
CA CYS A 15 10.93 12.56 1.35
C CYS A 15 11.27 11.08 1.30
N GLY A 16 10.31 10.19 1.00
CA GLY A 16 10.54 8.74 0.91
C GLY A 16 10.71 8.00 2.25
N ALA A 17 10.70 8.69 3.40
CA ALA A 17 10.93 8.06 4.71
C ALA A 17 9.98 6.88 4.98
N CYS A 18 8.72 6.98 4.58
CA CYS A 18 7.73 5.91 4.74
C CYS A 18 8.04 4.67 3.90
N VAL A 19 8.65 4.85 2.72
CA VAL A 19 9.09 3.76 1.84
C VAL A 19 10.29 3.05 2.45
N MET A 20 11.32 3.79 2.85
CA MET A 20 12.52 3.24 3.50
C MET A 20 12.19 2.54 4.81
N ALA A 21 11.29 3.12 5.61
CA ALA A 21 10.78 2.48 6.82
C ALA A 21 10.10 1.14 6.54
N CYS A 22 9.31 1.06 5.46
CA CYS A 22 8.65 -0.19 5.06
C CYS A 22 9.66 -1.26 4.61
N ILE A 23 10.66 -0.88 3.81
CA ILE A 23 11.74 -1.76 3.36
C ILE A 23 12.46 -2.35 4.57
N ASN A 24 12.86 -1.49 5.50
CA ASN A 24 13.63 -1.89 6.68
C ASN A 24 12.82 -2.78 7.64
N GLU A 25 11.59 -2.38 8.00
CA GLU A 25 10.73 -3.15 8.91
C GLU A 25 10.37 -4.53 8.38
N LYS A 26 10.25 -4.67 7.06
CA LYS A 26 9.85 -5.91 6.41
C LYS A 26 11.04 -6.71 5.85
N GLY A 27 12.25 -6.20 5.93
CA GLY A 27 13.43 -6.85 5.37
C GLY A 27 13.29 -7.08 3.85
N ILE A 28 12.74 -6.10 3.12
CA ILE A 28 12.42 -6.24 1.71
C ILE A 28 13.70 -6.20 0.88
N ASP A 29 13.94 -7.25 0.13
CA ASP A 29 14.95 -7.28 -0.95
C ASP A 29 14.35 -6.59 -2.19
N THR A 30 14.74 -5.35 -2.42
CA THR A 30 14.23 -4.53 -3.53
C THR A 30 14.67 -5.01 -4.92
N SER A 31 15.62 -5.95 -5.00
CA SER A 31 15.96 -6.63 -6.25
C SER A 31 14.93 -7.68 -6.68
N LYS A 32 14.10 -8.14 -5.74
CA LYS A 32 13.12 -9.22 -5.95
C LYS A 32 11.67 -8.77 -5.89
N GLN A 33 11.39 -7.69 -5.16
CA GLN A 33 10.03 -7.20 -4.96
C GLN A 33 9.97 -5.71 -4.69
N LEU A 34 8.82 -5.10 -4.98
CA LEU A 34 8.55 -3.70 -4.62
C LEU A 34 8.25 -3.59 -3.11
N PRO A 35 8.57 -2.45 -2.48
CA PRO A 35 8.09 -2.15 -1.14
C PRO A 35 6.57 -2.16 -1.07
N TYR A 36 6.01 -2.51 0.11
CA TYR A 36 4.55 -2.44 0.31
C TYR A 36 4.03 -1.00 0.47
N ARG A 37 4.95 -0.05 0.57
CA ARG A 37 4.67 1.38 0.53
C ARG A 37 5.48 2.00 -0.59
N LEU A 38 4.81 2.68 -1.52
CA LEU A 38 5.42 3.33 -2.68
C LEU A 38 5.15 4.82 -2.63
N LEU A 39 6.06 5.60 -3.18
CA LEU A 39 5.93 7.04 -3.34
C LEU A 39 5.96 7.38 -4.82
N LYS A 40 4.98 8.14 -5.28
CA LYS A 40 4.92 8.65 -6.65
C LYS A 40 4.98 10.17 -6.66
N ARG A 41 5.74 10.71 -7.58
CA ARG A 41 5.79 12.13 -7.92
C ARG A 41 4.88 12.37 -9.12
N ASN A 42 4.00 13.34 -9.01
CA ASN A 42 3.21 13.87 -10.11
C ASN A 42 3.65 15.28 -10.39
N GLU A 43 3.90 15.58 -11.65
CA GLU A 43 4.22 16.90 -12.16
C GLU A 43 3.12 17.33 -13.12
N TYR A 44 2.64 18.55 -12.97
CA TYR A 44 1.67 19.15 -13.88
C TYR A 44 1.91 20.67 -13.96
N GLY A 45 1.65 21.23 -15.14
CA GLY A 45 1.84 22.64 -15.43
C GLY A 45 1.90 22.90 -16.93
N ASP A 46 1.87 24.16 -17.30
CA ASP A 46 1.88 24.64 -18.70
C ASP A 46 3.27 25.08 -19.20
N GLY A 47 4.31 24.75 -18.46
CA GLY A 47 5.69 25.12 -18.76
C GLY A 47 6.13 26.47 -18.18
N LYS A 48 5.20 27.27 -17.63
CA LYS A 48 5.50 28.51 -16.89
C LYS A 48 5.52 28.28 -15.39
N GLU A 49 4.61 27.46 -14.91
CA GLU A 49 4.54 27.04 -13.51
C GLU A 49 4.58 25.51 -13.43
N LEU A 50 5.51 24.99 -12.65
CA LEU A 50 5.62 23.56 -12.35
C LEU A 50 5.00 23.28 -10.98
N ASN A 51 3.92 22.52 -10.97
CA ASN A 51 3.32 22.01 -9.76
C ASN A 51 3.78 20.57 -9.52
N ILE A 52 4.22 20.28 -8.32
CA ILE A 52 4.66 18.94 -7.90
C ILE A 52 3.78 18.50 -6.76
N THR A 53 3.17 17.33 -6.91
CA THR A 53 2.46 16.64 -5.84
C THR A 53 3.02 15.26 -5.63
N TRP A 54 2.90 14.78 -4.41
CA TRP A 54 3.36 13.46 -4.02
C TRP A 54 2.20 12.59 -3.59
N PHE A 55 2.25 11.33 -3.95
CA PHE A 55 1.25 10.35 -3.56
C PHE A 55 1.91 9.12 -2.94
N VAL A 56 1.41 8.70 -1.78
CA VAL A 56 1.88 7.51 -1.08
C VAL A 56 0.88 6.38 -1.27
N HIS A 57 1.31 5.35 -1.96
CA HIS A 57 0.51 4.17 -2.29
C HIS A 57 0.81 3.00 -1.34
N GLY A 58 -0.18 2.16 -1.10
CA GLY A 58 -0.04 0.92 -0.33
C GLY A 58 -1.37 0.37 0.18
N CYS A 59 -1.32 -0.77 0.86
CA CYS A 59 -2.51 -1.38 1.45
C CYS A 59 -3.13 -0.48 2.51
N MET A 60 -4.44 -0.27 2.42
CA MET A 60 -5.21 0.58 3.34
C MET A 60 -5.93 -0.23 4.42
N HIS A 61 -5.85 -1.57 4.37
CA HIS A 61 -6.58 -2.47 5.28
C HIS A 61 -8.08 -2.16 5.32
N CYS A 62 -8.72 -2.19 4.13
CA CYS A 62 -10.13 -1.84 3.91
C CYS A 62 -11.06 -2.58 4.88
N ARG A 63 -12.15 -1.93 5.29
CA ARG A 63 -13.15 -2.51 6.19
C ARG A 63 -13.97 -3.63 5.56
N ASP A 64 -14.27 -3.52 4.28
CA ASP A 64 -15.04 -4.48 3.47
C ASP A 64 -14.21 -5.67 2.98
N HIS A 65 -12.89 -5.65 3.20
CA HIS A 65 -11.93 -6.72 2.91
C HIS A 65 -12.10 -7.36 1.51
N PRO A 66 -12.17 -6.61 0.40
CA PRO A 66 -12.49 -7.17 -0.92
C PRO A 66 -11.49 -8.24 -1.37
N CYS A 67 -10.22 -8.11 -0.98
CA CYS A 67 -9.21 -9.12 -1.26
C CYS A 67 -9.46 -10.46 -0.53
N ALA A 68 -10.01 -10.42 0.69
CA ALA A 68 -10.38 -11.62 1.44
C ALA A 68 -11.60 -12.29 0.82
N THR A 69 -12.64 -11.51 0.50
CA THR A 69 -13.87 -12.00 -0.15
C THR A 69 -13.59 -12.65 -1.51
N ALA A 70 -12.65 -12.08 -2.29
CA ALA A 70 -12.29 -12.62 -3.60
C ALA A 70 -11.42 -13.89 -3.56
N CYS A 71 -10.90 -14.27 -2.39
CA CYS A 71 -9.96 -15.39 -2.29
C CYS A 71 -10.67 -16.76 -2.19
N PRO A 72 -10.59 -17.63 -3.23
CA PRO A 72 -11.29 -18.92 -3.22
C PRO A 72 -10.65 -19.93 -2.24
N LYS A 73 -9.43 -19.65 -1.77
CA LYS A 73 -8.70 -20.51 -0.82
C LYS A 73 -8.75 -19.98 0.62
N GLY A 74 -9.44 -18.84 0.86
CA GLY A 74 -9.54 -18.29 2.21
C GLY A 74 -8.18 -17.91 2.83
N CYS A 75 -7.20 -17.50 2.01
CA CYS A 75 -5.85 -17.18 2.48
C CYS A 75 -5.79 -15.89 3.34
N PHE A 76 -6.89 -15.15 3.44
CA PHE A 76 -6.92 -13.90 4.20
C PHE A 76 -7.71 -14.06 5.48
N SER A 77 -7.21 -13.44 6.53
CA SER A 77 -7.90 -13.30 7.81
C SER A 77 -7.85 -11.85 8.28
N VAL A 78 -8.75 -11.49 9.18
CA VAL A 78 -8.76 -10.16 9.81
C VAL A 78 -8.33 -10.34 11.25
N ASP A 79 -7.29 -9.63 11.65
CA ASP A 79 -6.86 -9.61 13.04
C ASP A 79 -7.91 -8.87 13.88
N ARG A 80 -8.44 -9.53 14.91
CA ARG A 80 -9.58 -9.02 15.70
C ARG A 80 -9.23 -7.82 16.56
N GLU A 81 -7.98 -7.68 16.97
CA GLU A 81 -7.53 -6.60 17.85
C GLU A 81 -7.24 -5.33 17.06
N THR A 82 -6.64 -5.49 15.87
CA THR A 82 -6.13 -4.36 15.09
C THR A 82 -6.97 -4.05 13.85
N GLY A 83 -7.88 -4.95 13.44
CA GLY A 83 -8.65 -4.83 12.19
C GLY A 83 -7.80 -5.00 10.93
N THR A 84 -6.51 -5.33 11.05
CA THR A 84 -5.64 -5.48 9.89
C THR A 84 -5.91 -6.78 9.15
N VAL A 85 -5.89 -6.69 7.82
CA VAL A 85 -6.05 -7.86 6.95
C VAL A 85 -4.70 -8.58 6.82
N GLN A 86 -4.66 -9.82 7.25
CA GLN A 86 -3.49 -10.70 7.18
C GLN A 86 -3.59 -11.63 5.98
N LEU A 87 -2.47 -12.08 5.48
CA LEU A 87 -2.37 -13.03 4.37
C LEU A 87 -1.49 -14.21 4.76
N ASP A 88 -2.04 -15.41 4.66
CA ASP A 88 -1.26 -16.64 4.64
C ASP A 88 -0.80 -16.92 3.19
N SER A 89 0.43 -16.52 2.89
CA SER A 89 1.01 -16.75 1.58
C SER A 89 1.38 -18.21 1.33
N ALA A 90 1.51 -19.05 2.36
CA ALA A 90 1.80 -20.47 2.21
C ALA A 90 0.61 -21.21 1.60
N ALA A 91 -0.62 -20.86 1.97
CA ALA A 91 -1.84 -21.41 1.41
C ALA A 91 -2.20 -20.84 0.01
N CYS A 92 -1.47 -19.81 -0.45
CA CYS A 92 -1.79 -19.11 -1.69
C CYS A 92 -1.42 -19.94 -2.93
N VAL A 93 -2.37 -20.08 -3.86
CA VAL A 93 -2.19 -20.80 -5.14
C VAL A 93 -1.89 -19.86 -6.32
N GLY A 94 -1.69 -18.56 -6.08
CA GLY A 94 -1.31 -17.58 -7.11
C GLY A 94 -2.39 -17.25 -8.14
N CYS A 95 -3.68 -17.43 -7.85
CA CYS A 95 -4.77 -17.22 -8.80
C CYS A 95 -5.03 -15.73 -9.16
N ARG A 96 -4.38 -14.77 -8.48
CA ARG A 96 -4.41 -13.32 -8.73
C ARG A 96 -5.79 -12.64 -8.58
N LYS A 97 -6.82 -13.32 -8.07
CA LYS A 97 -8.15 -12.71 -7.90
C LYS A 97 -8.12 -11.54 -6.93
N CYS A 98 -7.41 -11.68 -5.80
CA CYS A 98 -7.24 -10.62 -4.81
C CYS A 98 -6.50 -9.39 -5.35
N GLU A 99 -5.52 -9.59 -6.25
CA GLU A 99 -4.82 -8.50 -6.93
C GLU A 99 -5.76 -7.71 -7.84
N LYS A 100 -6.60 -8.40 -8.62
CA LYS A 100 -7.57 -7.76 -9.52
C LYS A 100 -8.67 -7.00 -8.78
N THR A 101 -9.04 -7.45 -7.59
CA THR A 101 -10.10 -6.85 -6.78
C THR A 101 -9.59 -5.67 -5.93
N CYS A 102 -8.29 -5.56 -5.74
CA CYS A 102 -7.71 -4.51 -4.90
C CYS A 102 -7.79 -3.14 -5.59
N SER A 103 -8.67 -2.27 -5.11
CA SER A 103 -8.79 -0.89 -5.61
C SER A 103 -7.52 -0.05 -5.46
N TYR A 104 -6.65 -0.44 -4.52
CA TYR A 104 -5.37 0.23 -4.27
C TYR A 104 -4.20 -0.47 -4.96
N GLU A 105 -4.44 -1.53 -5.73
CA GLU A 105 -3.40 -2.33 -6.40
C GLU A 105 -2.22 -2.70 -5.48
N ALA A 106 -2.48 -2.85 -4.20
CA ALA A 106 -1.47 -3.01 -3.16
C ALA A 106 -1.06 -4.47 -2.90
N ILE A 107 -1.47 -5.39 -3.78
CA ILE A 107 -1.12 -6.81 -3.71
C ILE A 107 -0.17 -7.14 -4.84
N GLN A 108 0.98 -7.69 -4.50
CA GLN A 108 2.01 -8.13 -5.43
C GLN A 108 1.99 -9.65 -5.58
N GLN A 109 2.62 -10.15 -6.64
CA GLN A 109 2.93 -11.57 -6.81
C GLN A 109 4.44 -11.77 -6.65
N ILE A 110 4.83 -12.56 -5.67
CA ILE A 110 6.21 -12.94 -5.43
C ILE A 110 6.27 -14.47 -5.51
N GLU A 111 7.11 -15.00 -6.39
CA GLU A 111 7.23 -16.46 -6.61
C GLU A 111 5.86 -17.16 -6.82
N LYS A 112 5.00 -16.54 -7.61
CA LYS A 112 3.61 -17.00 -7.90
C LYS A 112 2.67 -17.01 -6.69
N ARG A 113 3.00 -16.33 -5.60
CA ARG A 113 2.14 -16.18 -4.41
C ARG A 113 1.84 -14.72 -4.15
N ALA A 114 0.65 -14.45 -3.63
CA ALA A 114 0.28 -13.10 -3.23
C ALA A 114 1.13 -12.62 -2.05
N ALA A 115 1.50 -11.36 -2.08
CA ALA A 115 2.18 -10.67 -0.99
C ALA A 115 1.60 -9.27 -0.80
N LYS A 116 1.46 -8.82 0.44
CA LYS A 116 0.91 -7.50 0.77
C LYS A 116 1.40 -7.02 2.15
N CYS A 117 1.18 -5.74 2.41
CA CYS A 117 1.35 -5.16 3.74
C CYS A 117 0.50 -5.90 4.79
N ASP A 118 1.07 -6.19 5.95
CA ASP A 118 0.41 -6.77 7.13
C ASP A 118 -0.03 -5.72 8.17
N GLY A 119 0.08 -4.41 7.84
CA GLY A 119 -0.20 -3.32 8.76
C GLY A 119 0.84 -3.15 9.86
N CYS A 120 2.00 -3.79 9.75
CA CYS A 120 2.99 -3.91 10.83
C CYS A 120 2.40 -4.55 12.10
N LEU A 121 1.63 -5.64 11.96
CA LEU A 121 0.90 -6.29 13.05
C LEU A 121 1.75 -6.52 14.31
N ARG A 122 3.01 -6.96 14.15
CA ARG A 122 3.93 -7.17 15.27
C ARG A 122 4.17 -5.89 16.08
N ARG A 123 4.24 -4.73 15.41
CA ARG A 123 4.39 -3.43 16.08
C ARG A 123 3.10 -3.02 16.80
N LEU A 124 1.97 -3.16 16.12
CA LEU A 124 0.65 -2.83 16.67
C LEU A 124 0.35 -3.60 17.95
N ARG A 125 0.65 -4.90 18.00
CA ARG A 125 0.51 -5.73 19.22
C ARG A 125 1.42 -5.31 20.37
N ARG A 126 2.42 -4.48 20.12
CA ARG A 126 3.30 -3.86 21.13
C ARG A 126 2.89 -2.42 21.46
N GLY A 127 1.73 -1.95 20.98
CA GLY A 127 1.27 -0.58 21.17
C GLY A 127 2.04 0.46 20.33
N LEU A 128 2.81 0.02 19.31
CA LEU A 128 3.58 0.90 18.44
C LEU A 128 2.84 1.13 17.12
N LEU A 129 2.95 2.33 16.57
CA LEU A 129 2.42 2.65 15.25
C LEU A 129 3.13 1.85 14.15
N PRO A 130 2.47 1.60 12.99
CA PRO A 130 3.14 1.11 11.79
C PRO A 130 4.35 1.98 11.46
N LEU A 131 5.49 1.36 11.10
CA LEU A 131 6.74 2.11 11.01
C LEU A 131 6.69 3.22 9.93
N CYS A 132 5.98 3.00 8.83
CA CYS A 132 5.79 4.01 7.78
C CYS A 132 5.02 5.25 8.28
N VAL A 133 4.11 5.09 9.25
CA VAL A 133 3.39 6.18 9.92
C VAL A 133 4.32 6.90 10.88
N GLN A 134 5.00 6.14 11.74
CA GLN A 134 5.91 6.71 12.74
C GLN A 134 7.09 7.47 12.10
N ALA A 135 7.58 7.00 10.96
CA ALA A 135 8.70 7.60 10.24
C ALA A 135 8.31 8.85 9.43
N CYS A 136 7.02 9.19 9.32
CA CYS A 136 6.59 10.33 8.53
C CYS A 136 6.79 11.66 9.27
N PRO A 137 7.80 12.51 8.92
CA PRO A 137 8.14 13.71 9.68
C PRO A 137 7.06 14.78 9.56
N ARG A 138 6.22 14.71 8.52
CA ARG A 138 5.15 15.66 8.25
C ARG A 138 3.76 15.13 8.63
N GLN A 139 3.68 13.92 9.21
CA GLN A 139 2.40 13.27 9.52
C GLN A 139 1.44 13.25 8.32
N ALA A 140 2.00 13.12 7.11
CA ALA A 140 1.23 12.97 5.88
C ALA A 140 0.60 11.57 5.77
N LEU A 141 1.13 10.59 6.47
CA LEU A 141 0.57 9.25 6.60
C LEU A 141 0.21 9.03 8.07
N THR A 142 -1.07 8.78 8.33
CA THR A 142 -1.61 8.55 9.67
C THR A 142 -2.38 7.24 9.74
N VAL A 143 -2.69 6.78 10.92
CA VAL A 143 -3.71 5.78 11.19
C VAL A 143 -4.80 6.43 12.01
N ASP A 144 -6.04 6.26 11.59
CA ASP A 144 -7.19 6.84 12.24
C ASP A 144 -8.32 5.81 12.32
N GLU A 145 -9.03 5.80 13.43
CA GLU A 145 -10.14 4.88 13.66
C GLU A 145 -11.38 5.23 12.82
N LYS A 146 -11.46 6.44 12.26
CA LYS A 146 -12.70 6.99 11.67
C LYS A 146 -12.59 7.39 10.19
N ASN A 147 -11.42 7.40 9.56
CA ASN A 147 -11.31 8.00 8.24
C ASN A 147 -11.60 7.04 7.10
N GLN A 148 -12.63 7.41 6.38
CA GLN A 148 -12.90 6.99 5.01
C GLN A 148 -11.92 7.76 4.11
N VAL A 149 -10.94 7.07 3.57
CA VAL A 149 -9.97 7.67 2.64
C VAL A 149 -10.74 8.17 1.42
N VAL A 150 -10.53 9.41 1.08
CA VAL A 150 -11.07 10.02 -0.13
C VAL A 150 -10.57 9.25 -1.35
N LEU A 151 -11.39 8.37 -1.87
CA LEU A 151 -11.10 7.55 -3.07
C LEU A 151 -11.15 8.38 -4.36
N ASP A 152 -11.75 9.58 -4.30
CA ASP A 152 -12.03 10.41 -5.46
C ASP A 152 -10.77 10.97 -6.15
N GLY A 153 -9.66 11.13 -5.41
CA GLY A 153 -8.36 11.49 -5.99
C GLY A 153 -7.60 10.34 -6.66
N LEU A 154 -8.08 9.10 -6.52
CA LEU A 154 -7.40 7.90 -7.00
C LEU A 154 -7.76 7.51 -8.44
N ALA A 155 -8.86 8.03 -8.99
CA ALA A 155 -9.33 7.65 -10.32
C ALA A 155 -8.29 7.93 -11.42
N GLY A 156 -7.69 9.12 -11.42
CA GLY A 156 -6.61 9.47 -12.36
C GLY A 156 -5.28 8.71 -12.09
N LEU A 157 -5.02 8.35 -10.84
CA LEU A 157 -3.83 7.60 -10.47
C LEU A 157 -3.87 6.13 -10.88
N ARG A 158 -5.05 5.53 -11.00
CA ARG A 158 -5.19 4.14 -11.43
C ARG A 158 -4.66 3.91 -12.83
N GLU A 159 -4.96 4.81 -13.76
CA GLU A 159 -4.49 4.72 -15.14
C GLU A 159 -2.97 4.88 -15.22
N GLU A 160 -2.42 5.84 -14.50
CA GLU A 160 -0.98 6.09 -14.48
C GLU A 160 -0.18 4.96 -13.80
N LEU A 161 -0.68 4.39 -12.69
CA LEU A 161 -0.06 3.23 -12.04
C LEU A 161 -0.13 1.97 -12.92
N ALA A 162 -1.23 1.78 -13.65
CA ALA A 162 -1.36 0.68 -14.59
C ALA A 162 -0.40 0.84 -15.79
N GLU A 163 -0.15 2.08 -16.22
CA GLU A 163 0.79 2.38 -17.29
C GLU A 163 2.25 2.21 -16.83
N PHE A 164 2.59 2.68 -15.62
CA PHE A 164 3.90 2.47 -15.00
C PHE A 164 4.24 0.98 -14.88
N ARG A 165 3.31 0.16 -14.37
CA ARG A 165 3.48 -1.30 -14.29
C ARG A 165 3.58 -1.98 -15.65
N ARG A 166 2.95 -1.42 -16.70
CA ARG A 166 3.12 -1.93 -18.07
C ARG A 166 4.52 -1.67 -18.61
N ARG A 167 5.08 -0.48 -18.36
CA ARG A 167 6.44 -0.11 -18.76
C ARG A 167 7.49 -0.97 -18.06
N GLU A 168 7.41 -1.15 -16.74
CA GLU A 168 8.31 -2.03 -15.99
C GLU A 168 8.30 -3.48 -16.49
N ARG A 169 7.13 -4.00 -16.91
CA ARG A 169 7.03 -5.36 -17.46
C ARG A 169 7.63 -5.49 -18.87
N GLN A 170 7.80 -4.40 -19.59
CA GLN A 170 8.43 -4.38 -20.92
C GLN A 170 9.94 -4.23 -20.83
N GLU A 171 10.47 -3.55 -19.82
CA GLU A 171 11.90 -3.37 -19.61
C GLU A 171 12.59 -4.61 -18.97
N VAL A 172 11.84 -5.53 -18.39
CA VAL A 172 12.35 -6.78 -17.78
C VAL A 172 12.26 -7.98 -18.75
N ARG A 173 11.96 -7.76 -20.02
CA ARG A 173 12.04 -8.75 -21.10
C ARG A 173 13.25 -8.48 -21.97
#